data_b5c2bdcd91b75b5f37094166b9f73aa1
#
_entry.id   b5c2bdcd91b75b5f37094166b9f73aa1
#
_cell.length_a   1.000
_cell.length_b   1.000
_cell.length_c   1.000
_cell.angle_alpha   90.00
_cell.angle_beta   90.00
_cell.angle_gamma   90.00
#
_symmetry.space_group_name_H-M   'P 1'
#
loop_
_entity.id
_entity.type
_entity.pdbx_description
1 polymer ?
#
loop_
_entity_poly.entity_id
_entity_poly.type
_entity_poly.pdbx_seq_one_letter_code
_entity_poly.pdbx_strand_id
1 'polypeptide(L)'
;MTGLPAVFLDRDGIINRAVVRDGKPYPPARLSDVEILPGAISSIQQLAERGYVLIGITNQPDVARGTQSRDVVESINAMIQSRLPLHEIFVCYHDNINNCNC
;
A
#
# COMPACT_ATOMS: atom_id res chain seq x y z
N MET A 1 19.47 -14.61 14.49
CA MET A 1 18.18 -14.44 15.17
C MET A 1 17.06 -14.70 14.20
N THR A 2 16.20 -15.54 14.60
CA THR A 2 15.05 -15.87 13.80
C THR A 2 13.82 -15.20 14.38
N GLY A 3 12.86 -14.94 13.56
CA GLY A 3 11.53 -14.64 14.05
C GLY A 3 11.27 -13.25 14.55
N LEU A 4 11.85 -12.23 13.90
CA LEU A 4 11.28 -10.91 14.09
C LEU A 4 9.83 -10.96 13.66
N PRO A 5 8.89 -10.55 14.51
CA PRO A 5 7.48 -10.58 14.13
C PRO A 5 7.23 -9.60 12.99
N ALA A 6 6.43 -10.05 12.03
CA ALA A 6 6.06 -9.22 10.88
C ALA A 6 4.59 -8.80 11.00
N VAL A 7 4.30 -7.57 10.63
CA VAL A 7 2.94 -7.03 10.55
C VAL A 7 2.66 -6.65 9.11
N PHE A 8 1.57 -7.17 8.57
CA PHE A 8 1.14 -6.88 7.22
C PHE A 8 0.03 -5.84 7.27
N LEU A 9 0.19 -4.79 6.48
CA LEU A 9 -0.72 -3.64 6.49
C LEU A 9 -1.22 -3.37 5.07
N ASP A 10 -2.53 -3.31 4.91
CA ASP A 10 -3.12 -2.88 3.65
C ASP A 10 -2.69 -1.44 3.36
N ARG A 11 -2.39 -1.14 2.11
CA ARG A 11 -2.00 0.20 1.72
C ARG A 11 -3.21 1.13 1.67
N ASP A 12 -4.12 0.87 0.73
CA ASP A 12 -5.25 1.79 0.52
C ASP A 12 -6.29 1.66 1.65
N GLY A 13 -6.57 2.78 2.29
CA GLY A 13 -7.51 2.84 3.39
C GLY A 13 -6.88 2.66 4.77
N ILE A 14 -5.66 2.13 4.87
CA ILE A 14 -4.94 1.94 6.14
C ILE A 14 -3.69 2.81 6.18
N ILE A 15 -2.82 2.71 5.19
CA ILE A 15 -1.59 3.51 5.12
C ILE A 15 -1.88 4.86 4.47
N ASN A 16 -2.54 4.83 3.32
CA ASN A 16 -2.93 6.04 2.62
C ASN A 16 -4.45 6.09 2.44
N ARG A 17 -4.96 7.31 2.33
CA ARG A 17 -6.39 7.52 2.17
C ARG A 17 -6.85 6.97 0.82
N ALA A 18 -7.95 6.21 0.84
CA ALA A 18 -8.62 5.80 -0.39
C ALA A 18 -9.39 6.99 -0.96
N VAL A 19 -9.45 7.06 -2.29
CA VAL A 19 -10.24 8.07 -2.99
C VAL A 19 -11.65 7.53 -3.18
N VAL A 20 -12.64 8.23 -2.68
CA VAL A 20 -14.03 7.79 -2.79
C VAL A 20 -14.66 8.43 -4.04
N ARG A 21 -15.18 7.58 -4.93
CA ARG A 21 -15.92 8.00 -6.12
C ARG A 21 -17.19 7.16 -6.23
N ASP A 22 -18.32 7.83 -6.36
CA ASP A 22 -19.63 7.17 -6.45
C ASP A 22 -19.87 6.19 -5.28
N GLY A 23 -19.43 6.58 -4.08
CA GLY A 23 -19.59 5.76 -2.89
C GLY A 23 -18.65 4.57 -2.78
N LYS A 24 -17.71 4.41 -3.69
CA LYS A 24 -16.77 3.29 -3.71
C LYS A 24 -15.33 3.77 -3.51
N PRO A 25 -14.51 2.98 -2.78
CA PRO A 25 -13.11 3.33 -2.59
C PRO A 25 -12.27 2.95 -3.80
N TYR A 26 -11.35 3.81 -4.16
CA TYR A 26 -10.37 3.59 -5.23
C TYR A 26 -8.99 4.00 -4.74
N PRO A 27 -7.91 3.40 -5.27
CA PRO A 27 -6.56 3.90 -5.00
C PRO A 27 -6.37 5.27 -5.64
N PRO A 28 -5.41 6.07 -5.13
CA PRO A 28 -5.06 7.33 -5.78
C PRO A 28 -4.64 7.10 -7.23
N ALA A 29 -5.12 7.94 -8.13
CA ALA A 29 -4.83 7.81 -9.55
C ALA A 29 -3.49 8.44 -9.93
N ARG A 30 -2.97 9.34 -9.09
CA ARG A 30 -1.73 10.07 -9.34
C ARG A 30 -0.96 10.25 -8.04
N LEU A 31 0.35 10.44 -8.17
CA LEU A 31 1.21 10.68 -7.02
C LEU A 31 0.75 11.88 -6.19
N SER A 32 0.29 12.93 -6.85
CA SER A 32 -0.18 14.16 -6.18
C SER A 32 -1.47 13.95 -5.37
N ASP A 33 -2.19 12.86 -5.59
CA ASP A 33 -3.43 12.57 -4.88
C ASP A 33 -3.21 11.72 -3.62
N VAL A 34 -1.97 11.32 -3.35
CA VAL A 34 -1.66 10.44 -2.23
C VAL A 34 -1.65 11.23 -0.92
N GLU A 35 -2.41 10.74 0.04
CA GLU A 35 -2.41 11.29 1.40
C GLU A 35 -2.14 10.15 2.37
N ILE A 36 -0.99 10.21 3.04
CA ILE A 36 -0.67 9.23 4.08
C ILE A 36 -1.45 9.61 5.33
N LEU A 37 -2.16 8.62 5.89
CA LEU A 37 -3.01 8.86 7.06
C LEU A 37 -2.15 9.14 8.29
N PRO A 38 -2.42 10.22 9.05
CA PRO A 38 -1.61 10.56 10.23
C PRO A 38 -1.55 9.45 11.26
N GLY A 39 -2.66 8.73 11.46
CA GLY A 39 -2.68 7.59 12.37
C GLY A 39 -1.77 6.45 11.93
N ALA A 40 -1.62 6.26 10.62
CA ALA A 40 -0.70 5.26 10.08
C ALA A 40 0.75 5.64 10.37
N ILE A 41 1.11 6.91 10.19
CA ILE A 41 2.47 7.37 10.47
C ILE A 41 2.84 7.06 11.91
N SER A 42 2.00 7.46 12.86
CA SER A 42 2.25 7.24 14.28
C SER A 42 2.33 5.76 14.63
N SER A 43 1.36 4.97 14.18
CA SER A 43 1.29 3.55 14.51
C SER A 43 2.45 2.76 13.93
N ILE A 44 2.81 3.04 12.68
CA ILE A 44 3.90 2.35 12.00
C ILE A 44 5.24 2.67 12.68
N GLN A 45 5.46 3.92 13.04
CA GLN A 45 6.68 4.30 13.75
C GLN A 45 6.78 3.61 15.10
N GLN A 46 5.69 3.56 15.86
CA GLN A 46 5.68 2.88 17.16
C GLN A 46 5.96 1.38 17.03
N LEU A 47 5.36 0.73 16.04
CA LEU A 47 5.61 -0.69 15.80
C LEU A 47 7.05 -0.95 15.40
N ALA A 48 7.62 -0.11 14.55
CA ALA A 48 9.01 -0.24 14.14
C ALA A 48 9.95 -0.08 15.33
N GLU A 49 9.67 0.85 16.23
CA GLU A 49 10.47 1.07 17.44
C GLU A 49 10.43 -0.13 18.37
N ARG A 50 9.37 -0.93 18.31
CA ARG A 50 9.22 -2.15 19.11
C ARG A 50 9.83 -3.38 18.44
N GLY A 51 10.46 -3.22 17.29
CA GLY A 51 11.16 -4.29 16.60
C GLY A 51 10.32 -5.09 15.60
N TYR A 52 9.12 -4.64 15.28
CA TYR A 52 8.33 -5.31 14.25
C TYR A 52 8.85 -4.98 12.86
N VAL A 53 8.84 -6.00 11.99
CA VAL A 53 9.06 -5.81 10.56
C VAL A 53 7.71 -5.46 9.93
N LEU A 54 7.64 -4.33 9.25
CA LEU A 54 6.38 -3.82 8.72
C LEU A 54 6.36 -3.98 7.20
N ILE A 55 5.31 -4.61 6.71
CA ILE A 55 5.18 -4.94 5.28
C ILE A 55 3.83 -4.42 4.80
N GLY A 56 3.88 -3.58 3.78
CA GLY A 56 2.67 -3.13 3.11
C GLY A 56 2.21 -4.15 2.09
N ILE A 57 0.91 -4.29 1.95
CA ILE A 57 0.32 -5.12 0.90
C ILE A 57 -0.75 -4.30 0.19
N THR A 58 -0.85 -4.47 -1.12
CA THR A 58 -1.87 -3.78 -1.89
C THR A 58 -2.27 -4.60 -3.10
N ASN A 59 -3.56 -4.59 -3.40
CA ASN A 59 -4.08 -5.18 -4.62
C ASN A 59 -4.47 -4.02 -5.55
N GLN A 60 -3.92 -4.02 -6.76
CA GLN A 60 -4.11 -2.97 -7.74
C GLN A 60 -4.66 -3.56 -9.05
N PRO A 61 -5.91 -4.06 -9.04
CA PRO A 61 -6.47 -4.74 -10.22
C PRO A 61 -6.67 -3.82 -11.41
N ASP A 62 -6.74 -2.51 -11.19
CA ASP A 62 -6.94 -1.55 -12.27
C ASP A 62 -5.77 -1.51 -13.24
N VAL A 63 -4.57 -1.94 -12.82
CA VAL A 63 -3.44 -2.08 -13.72
C VAL A 63 -3.72 -3.17 -14.77
N ALA A 64 -4.24 -4.32 -14.33
CA ALA A 64 -4.62 -5.39 -15.25
C ALA A 64 -5.76 -4.96 -16.16
N ARG A 65 -6.66 -4.12 -15.66
CA ARG A 65 -7.81 -3.62 -16.43
C ARG A 65 -7.44 -2.49 -17.38
N GLY A 66 -6.22 -1.98 -17.30
CA GLY A 66 -5.77 -0.90 -18.16
C GLY A 66 -6.23 0.49 -17.75
N THR A 67 -6.82 0.65 -16.56
CA THR A 67 -7.32 1.93 -16.07
C THR A 67 -6.38 2.63 -15.08
N GLN A 68 -5.26 1.97 -14.74
CA GLN A 68 -4.23 2.53 -13.88
C GLN A 68 -2.86 2.14 -14.40
N SER A 69 -1.90 3.04 -14.33
CA SER A 69 -0.53 2.80 -14.75
C SER A 69 0.25 2.09 -13.66
N ARG A 70 0.97 1.03 -14.03
CA ARG A 70 1.88 0.33 -13.12
C ARG A 70 2.97 1.27 -12.60
N ASP A 71 3.50 2.15 -13.48
CA ASP A 71 4.54 3.10 -13.09
C ASP A 71 4.04 4.05 -12.00
N VAL A 72 2.78 4.48 -12.08
CA VAL A 72 2.19 5.33 -11.05
C VAL A 72 2.08 4.57 -9.72
N VAL A 73 1.63 3.32 -9.75
CA VAL A 73 1.53 2.50 -8.53
C VAL A 73 2.91 2.34 -7.89
N GLU A 74 3.93 2.04 -8.67
CA GLU A 74 5.28 1.87 -8.16
C GLU A 74 5.85 3.17 -7.60
N SER A 75 5.56 4.31 -8.25
CA SER A 75 5.97 5.62 -7.75
C SER A 75 5.32 5.96 -6.41
N ILE A 76 4.04 5.65 -6.27
CA ILE A 76 3.32 5.85 -5.01
C ILE A 76 3.94 4.99 -3.91
N ASN A 77 4.22 3.72 -4.19
CA ASN A 77 4.84 2.83 -3.22
C ASN A 77 6.23 3.31 -2.80
N ALA A 78 7.02 3.77 -3.74
CA ALA A 78 8.35 4.30 -3.45
C ALA A 78 8.27 5.54 -2.55
N MET A 79 7.32 6.42 -2.82
CA MET A 79 7.11 7.62 -2.00
C MET A 79 6.71 7.24 -0.57
N ILE A 80 5.79 6.28 -0.42
CA ILE A 80 5.35 5.81 0.89
C ILE A 80 6.53 5.20 1.65
N GLN A 81 7.32 4.34 1.00
CA GLN A 81 8.49 3.74 1.64
C GLN A 81 9.55 4.77 2.03
N SER A 82 9.65 5.87 1.30
CA SER A 82 10.60 6.93 1.64
C SER A 82 10.21 7.68 2.92
N ARG A 83 8.94 7.60 3.32
CA ARG A 83 8.41 8.34 4.46
C ARG A 83 8.11 7.47 5.68
N LEU A 84 7.99 6.16 5.50
CA LEU A 84 7.59 5.25 6.56
C LEU A 84 8.58 4.09 6.65
N PRO A 85 8.83 3.57 7.85
CA PRO A 85 9.76 2.44 8.04
C PRO A 85 9.11 1.11 7.62
N LEU A 86 8.67 1.02 6.38
CA LEU A 86 8.18 -0.21 5.79
C LEU A 86 9.33 -0.96 5.16
N HIS A 87 9.45 -2.24 5.50
CA HIS A 87 10.49 -3.10 4.93
C HIS A 87 10.25 -3.33 3.44
N GLU A 88 9.00 -3.55 3.06
CA GLU A 88 8.61 -3.85 1.68
C GLU A 88 7.15 -3.49 1.47
N ILE A 89 6.77 -3.26 0.22
CA ILE A 89 5.37 -3.18 -0.19
C ILE A 89 5.16 -4.20 -1.29
N PHE A 90 4.36 -5.22 -1.03
CA PHE A 90 4.01 -6.23 -2.02
C PHE A 90 2.76 -5.81 -2.77
N VAL A 91 2.79 -5.97 -4.08
CA VAL A 91 1.70 -5.55 -4.95
C VAL A 91 1.19 -6.74 -5.75
N CYS A 92 -0.12 -6.90 -5.79
CA CYS A 92 -0.78 -7.78 -6.75
C CYS A 92 -1.42 -6.90 -7.83
N TYR A 93 -1.01 -7.09 -9.07
CA TYR A 93 -1.49 -6.29 -10.20
C TYR A 93 -2.64 -6.94 -10.95
N HIS A 94 -3.08 -8.11 -10.53
CA HIS A 94 -4.09 -8.88 -11.23
C HIS A 94 -5.48 -8.57 -10.67
N ASP A 95 -6.50 -8.78 -11.49
CA ASP A 95 -7.86 -8.76 -11.00
C ASP A 95 -8.41 -10.18 -10.89
N ASN A 96 -9.69 -10.34 -10.52
CA ASN A 96 -10.27 -11.64 -10.22
C ASN A 96 -10.27 -12.60 -11.40
N ILE A 97 -10.28 -12.09 -12.64
CA ILE A 97 -10.32 -12.94 -13.83
C ILE A 97 -8.94 -13.48 -14.20
N ASN A 98 -7.88 -12.95 -13.61
CA ASN A 98 -6.51 -13.39 -13.90
C ASN A 98 -6.10 -14.62 -13.10
N ASN A 99 -6.90 -15.04 -12.13
CA ASN A 99 -6.67 -16.25 -11.35
C ASN A 99 -5.26 -16.29 -10.75
N CYS A 100 -4.83 -15.18 -10.18
CA CYS A 100 -3.46 -15.02 -9.70
C CYS A 100 -3.26 -15.61 -8.30
N ASN A 101 -2.00 -15.86 -7.95
CA ASN A 101 -1.60 -16.38 -6.65
C ASN A 101 -0.90 -15.32 -5.78
N CYS A 102 -1.17 -14.04 -6.02
CA CYS A 102 -0.62 -13.01 -5.15
C CYS A 102 -1.09 -13.21 -3.68
#